data_bab3d69fd202cfa714a3cbcd28f744b5
#
_entry.id   bab3d69fd202cfa714a3cbcd28f744b5
#
_cell.length_a   1.000
_cell.length_b   1.000
_cell.length_c   1.000
_cell.angle_alpha   90.00
_cell.angle_beta   90.00
_cell.angle_gamma   90.00
#
_symmetry.space_group_name_H-M   'P 1'
#
loop_
_entity.id
_entity.type
_entity.pdbx_description
1 polymer ?
#
loop_
_entity_poly.entity_id
_entity_poly.type
_entity_poly.pdbx_seq_one_letter_code
_entity_poly.pdbx_strand_id
1 'polypeptide(L)'
;MGLPIVAKLASSGLLLDLVRPHLKFEPRPVRGIYFDKSRESNWLVAWHQDLTLAVRGRVNVPGFGPWGTKDGVPHVQPPIELLQQMLTVRLHLDDCDETNGALRVIPGSHAFGRLTAEGIRQLSEHSDAVVCRLSAGDALLMSPLLLHASSRSQNPGHRRVLHIEYAAFSLPPELQWSEAA
;
A
#
# COMPACT_ATOMS: atom_id res chain seq x y z
N MET A 1 -12.63 2.16 1.25
CA MET A 1 -13.50 2.01 0.02
C MET A 1 -14.84 2.74 0.17
N GLY A 2 -14.84 3.94 0.73
CA GLY A 2 -16.05 4.71 1.03
C GLY A 2 -16.93 5.12 -0.18
N LEU A 3 -16.42 5.00 -1.41
CA LEU A 3 -17.19 5.26 -2.61
C LEU A 3 -17.59 3.94 -3.30
N PRO A 4 -18.88 3.72 -3.62
CA PRO A 4 -19.35 2.47 -4.23
C PRO A 4 -18.64 2.13 -5.55
N ILE A 5 -18.26 3.14 -6.34
CA ILE A 5 -17.54 2.94 -7.61
C ILE A 5 -16.14 2.34 -7.36
N VAL A 6 -15.46 2.76 -6.30
CA VAL A 6 -14.13 2.23 -5.93
C VAL A 6 -14.24 0.79 -5.43
N ALA A 7 -15.25 0.49 -4.60
CA ALA A 7 -15.51 -0.87 -4.14
C ALA A 7 -15.82 -1.82 -5.31
N LYS A 8 -16.66 -1.38 -6.25
CA LYS A 8 -16.98 -2.13 -7.48
C LYS A 8 -15.75 -2.37 -8.35
N LEU A 9 -14.91 -1.35 -8.53
CA LEU A 9 -13.66 -1.48 -9.28
C LEU A 9 -12.70 -2.45 -8.60
N ALA A 10 -12.51 -2.31 -7.29
CA ALA A 10 -11.62 -3.18 -6.51
C ALA A 10 -12.02 -4.66 -6.57
N SER A 11 -13.33 -4.95 -6.63
CA SER A 11 -13.87 -6.30 -6.74
C SER A 11 -14.10 -6.77 -8.17
N SER A 12 -13.70 -5.96 -9.18
CA SER A 12 -13.86 -6.34 -10.59
C SER A 12 -12.88 -7.44 -11.00
N GLY A 13 -13.27 -8.26 -11.97
CA GLY A 13 -12.37 -9.23 -12.61
C GLY A 13 -11.10 -8.58 -13.13
N LEU A 14 -11.20 -7.35 -13.67
CA LEU A 14 -10.05 -6.61 -14.19
C LEU A 14 -8.90 -6.49 -13.17
N LEU A 15 -9.18 -6.07 -11.94
CA LEU A 15 -8.15 -5.91 -10.92
C LEU A 15 -7.84 -7.23 -10.20
N LEU A 16 -8.83 -8.09 -9.98
CA LEU A 16 -8.60 -9.40 -9.35
C LEU A 16 -7.71 -10.29 -10.23
N ASP A 17 -7.87 -10.25 -11.55
CA ASP A 17 -7.05 -11.06 -12.49
C ASP A 17 -5.59 -10.57 -12.53
N LEU A 18 -5.32 -9.29 -12.24
CA LEU A 18 -3.95 -8.79 -12.03
C LEU A 18 -3.33 -9.31 -10.73
N VAL A 19 -4.12 -9.49 -9.67
CA VAL A 19 -3.62 -9.81 -8.33
C VAL A 19 -3.48 -11.33 -8.10
N ARG A 20 -4.43 -12.13 -8.59
CA ARG A 20 -4.50 -13.59 -8.40
C ARG A 20 -3.20 -14.34 -8.69
N PRO A 21 -2.48 -14.08 -9.80
CA PRO A 21 -1.25 -14.82 -10.12
C PRO A 21 -0.13 -14.65 -9.09
N HIS A 22 -0.21 -13.63 -8.23
CA HIS A 22 0.84 -13.26 -7.28
C HIS A 22 0.54 -13.68 -5.83
N LEU A 23 -0.64 -14.25 -5.58
CA LEU A 23 -1.07 -14.66 -4.25
C LEU A 23 -1.46 -16.13 -4.23
N LYS A 24 -1.18 -16.80 -3.11
CA LYS A 24 -1.42 -18.26 -2.99
C LYS A 24 -2.90 -18.62 -2.88
N PHE A 25 -3.70 -17.72 -2.32
CA PHE A 25 -5.13 -17.93 -2.09
C PHE A 25 -5.93 -16.81 -2.75
N GLU A 26 -7.25 -16.96 -2.86
CA GLU A 26 -8.14 -15.99 -3.50
C GLU A 26 -8.05 -14.63 -2.78
N PRO A 27 -7.64 -13.56 -3.51
CA PRO A 27 -7.54 -12.22 -2.95
C PRO A 27 -8.90 -11.57 -2.80
N ARG A 28 -9.03 -10.74 -1.77
CA ARG A 28 -10.16 -9.82 -1.61
C ARG A 28 -9.65 -8.42 -1.33
N PRO A 29 -10.30 -7.37 -1.82
CA PRO A 29 -9.95 -6.01 -1.48
C PRO A 29 -10.33 -5.75 -0.01
N VAL A 30 -9.40 -5.15 0.74
CA VAL A 30 -9.58 -4.92 2.18
C VAL A 30 -9.48 -3.44 2.57
N ARG A 31 -8.92 -2.61 1.68
CA ARG A 31 -8.80 -1.17 1.89
C ARG A 31 -8.61 -0.43 0.57
N GLY A 32 -9.16 0.78 0.49
CA GLY A 32 -8.92 1.70 -0.61
C GLY A 32 -8.52 3.08 -0.12
N ILE A 33 -7.43 3.63 -0.64
CA ILE A 33 -6.93 4.97 -0.30
C ILE A 33 -6.82 5.78 -1.60
N TYR A 34 -7.34 6.99 -1.57
CA TYR A 34 -7.13 7.95 -2.64
C TYR A 34 -6.02 8.92 -2.27
N PHE A 35 -5.01 8.97 -3.10
CA PHE A 35 -3.91 9.92 -2.96
C PHE A 35 -3.99 10.96 -4.07
N ASP A 36 -3.94 12.23 -3.71
CA ASP A 36 -3.88 13.34 -4.63
C ASP A 36 -2.77 14.30 -4.21
N LYS A 37 -1.64 14.21 -4.88
CA LYS A 37 -0.60 15.25 -4.76
C LYS A 37 -0.95 16.39 -5.69
N SER A 38 -1.12 17.56 -5.13
CA SER A 38 -1.41 18.79 -5.85
C SER A 38 -0.56 19.93 -5.28
N ARG A 39 -0.75 21.13 -5.80
CA ARG A 39 -0.09 22.32 -5.28
C ARG A 39 -0.48 22.60 -3.82
N GLU A 40 -1.73 22.36 -3.46
CA GLU A 40 -2.28 22.58 -2.11
C GLU A 40 -1.98 21.43 -1.16
N SER A 41 -1.74 20.24 -1.70
CA SER A 41 -1.49 19.02 -0.93
C SER A 41 -0.26 18.31 -1.49
N ASN A 42 0.92 18.72 -1.02
CA ASN A 42 2.21 18.25 -1.54
C ASN A 42 3.13 17.79 -0.41
N TRP A 43 3.03 16.52 -0.05
CA TRP A 43 3.80 15.93 1.04
C TRP A 43 4.95 15.05 0.55
N LEU A 44 5.97 14.90 1.37
CA LEU A 44 7.04 13.93 1.22
C LEU A 44 6.66 12.65 1.97
N VAL A 45 6.93 11.50 1.36
CA VAL A 45 6.85 10.19 2.02
C VAL A 45 8.27 9.64 2.15
N ALA A 46 8.75 9.53 3.38
CA ALA A 46 10.05 8.94 3.68
C ALA A 46 10.07 7.44 3.33
N TRP A 47 11.25 6.85 3.23
CA TRP A 47 11.41 5.42 3.01
C TRP A 47 10.72 4.61 4.11
N HIS A 48 9.82 3.70 3.72
CA HIS A 48 9.05 2.87 4.65
C HIS A 48 8.49 1.62 3.97
N GLN A 49 7.94 0.74 4.79
CA GLN A 49 7.12 -0.41 4.40
C GLN A 49 5.70 -0.19 4.91
N ASP A 50 4.69 -0.73 4.24
CA ASP A 50 3.30 -0.72 4.71
C ASP A 50 3.07 -1.90 5.66
N LEU A 51 3.20 -1.66 6.96
CA LEU A 51 3.27 -2.72 7.96
C LEU A 51 1.97 -2.93 8.76
N THR A 52 0.90 -2.21 8.46
CA THR A 52 -0.28 -2.22 9.32
C THR A 52 -1.57 -2.51 8.56
N LEU A 53 -2.45 -3.29 9.19
CA LEU A 53 -3.82 -3.52 8.75
C LEU A 53 -4.76 -2.49 9.39
N ALA A 54 -5.71 -1.99 8.61
CA ALA A 54 -6.80 -1.15 9.11
C ALA A 54 -7.96 -2.03 9.59
N VAL A 55 -8.37 -1.90 10.85
CA VAL A 55 -9.39 -2.73 11.49
C VAL A 55 -10.45 -1.88 12.19
N ARG A 56 -11.63 -2.47 12.46
CA ARG A 56 -12.76 -1.74 13.08
C ARG A 56 -12.52 -1.38 14.53
N GLY A 57 -11.78 -2.19 15.28
CA GLY A 57 -11.59 -2.00 16.71
C GLY A 57 -10.27 -2.57 17.20
N ARG A 58 -9.84 -2.09 18.36
CA ARG A 58 -8.61 -2.57 19.01
C ARG A 58 -8.97 -3.74 19.92
N VAL A 59 -8.46 -4.92 19.60
CA VAL A 59 -8.65 -6.15 20.35
C VAL A 59 -7.30 -6.80 20.56
N ASN A 60 -7.05 -7.34 21.76
CA ASN A 60 -5.80 -8.05 22.03
C ASN A 60 -5.84 -9.45 21.38
N VAL A 61 -5.04 -9.60 20.32
CA VAL A 61 -4.89 -10.87 19.60
C VAL A 61 -3.41 -11.26 19.62
N PRO A 62 -3.06 -12.49 20.03
CA PRO A 62 -1.66 -12.94 20.04
C PRO A 62 -0.98 -12.76 18.68
N GLY A 63 0.23 -12.23 18.68
CA GLY A 63 1.01 -11.97 17.45
C GLY A 63 0.66 -10.69 16.72
N PHE A 64 -0.42 -9.96 17.11
CA PHE A 64 -0.78 -8.66 16.54
C PHE A 64 -0.32 -7.51 17.45
N GLY A 65 0.41 -6.57 16.88
CA GLY A 65 0.94 -5.36 17.54
C GLY A 65 2.30 -4.96 16.97
N PRO A 66 2.73 -3.73 17.20
CA PRO A 66 2.06 -2.67 17.96
C PRO A 66 0.79 -2.13 17.29
N TRP A 67 -0.01 -1.45 18.09
CA TRP A 67 -1.22 -0.76 17.67
C TRP A 67 -0.96 0.73 17.45
N GLY A 68 -1.65 1.29 16.46
CA GLY A 68 -1.68 2.72 16.17
C GLY A 68 -3.06 3.18 15.74
N THR A 69 -3.17 4.46 15.41
CA THR A 69 -4.37 5.06 14.82
C THR A 69 -3.94 5.98 13.68
N LYS A 70 -4.59 5.87 12.52
CA LYS A 70 -4.40 6.76 11.37
C LYS A 70 -5.77 7.26 10.95
N ASP A 71 -5.95 8.56 10.88
CA ASP A 71 -7.22 9.21 10.52
C ASP A 71 -8.44 8.68 11.30
N GLY A 72 -8.26 8.45 12.61
CA GLY A 72 -9.30 7.90 13.48
C GLY A 72 -9.54 6.39 13.36
N VAL A 73 -8.91 5.71 12.42
CA VAL A 73 -9.06 4.25 12.21
C VAL A 73 -7.98 3.49 12.97
N PRO A 74 -8.33 2.47 13.78
CA PRO A 74 -7.36 1.60 14.43
C PRO A 74 -6.52 0.83 13.40
N HIS A 75 -5.21 0.79 13.63
CA HIS A 75 -4.26 0.03 12.82
C HIS A 75 -3.44 -0.89 13.71
N VAL A 76 -3.14 -2.08 13.21
CA VAL A 76 -2.34 -3.08 13.92
C VAL A 76 -1.29 -3.69 12.99
N GLN A 77 -0.10 -3.94 13.49
CA GLN A 77 0.86 -4.77 12.77
C GLN A 77 0.49 -6.24 12.97
N PRO A 78 0.26 -6.99 11.89
CA PRO A 78 0.01 -8.42 11.95
C PRO A 78 1.34 -9.21 12.00
N PRO A 79 1.33 -10.54 12.22
CA PRO A 79 2.43 -11.41 11.87
C PRO A 79 2.88 -11.20 10.42
N ILE A 80 4.19 -11.33 10.18
CA ILE A 80 4.76 -11.02 8.86
C ILE A 80 4.22 -11.92 7.75
N GLU A 81 3.89 -13.16 8.08
CA GLU A 81 3.34 -14.15 7.16
C GLU A 81 2.01 -13.70 6.56
N LEU A 82 1.26 -12.85 7.26
CA LEU A 82 0.04 -12.25 6.74
C LEU A 82 0.35 -11.09 5.76
N LEU A 83 1.36 -10.27 6.05
CA LEU A 83 1.81 -9.22 5.11
C LEU A 83 2.35 -9.82 3.80
N GLN A 84 2.98 -11.00 3.86
CA GLN A 84 3.44 -11.74 2.69
C GLN A 84 2.29 -12.29 1.82
N GLN A 85 1.07 -12.35 2.36
CA GLN A 85 -0.15 -12.74 1.66
C GLN A 85 -1.00 -11.53 1.25
N MET A 86 -0.39 -10.36 1.18
CA MET A 86 -1.01 -9.13 0.70
C MET A 86 -0.32 -8.60 -0.53
N LEU A 87 -1.10 -7.92 -1.35
CA LEU A 87 -0.62 -7.18 -2.51
C LEU A 87 -1.38 -5.87 -2.61
N THR A 88 -0.71 -4.83 -3.04
CA THR A 88 -1.30 -3.54 -3.33
C THR A 88 -1.33 -3.29 -4.82
N VAL A 89 -2.48 -2.85 -5.32
CA VAL A 89 -2.62 -2.27 -6.66
C VAL A 89 -2.68 -0.75 -6.52
N ARG A 90 -1.77 -0.06 -7.20
CA ARG A 90 -1.78 1.40 -7.33
C ARG A 90 -2.19 1.76 -8.75
N LEU A 91 -3.47 2.10 -8.91
CA LEU A 91 -4.01 2.53 -10.21
C LEU A 91 -3.78 4.03 -10.38
N HIS A 92 -3.04 4.39 -11.40
CA HIS A 92 -2.70 5.77 -11.72
C HIS A 92 -3.80 6.43 -12.53
N LEU A 93 -4.31 7.56 -12.06
CA LEU A 93 -5.31 8.36 -12.76
C LEU A 93 -4.68 9.50 -13.57
N ASP A 94 -3.41 9.78 -13.32
CA ASP A 94 -2.58 10.76 -14.03
C ASP A 94 -1.21 10.14 -14.32
N ASP A 95 -0.52 10.68 -15.31
CA ASP A 95 0.88 10.35 -15.60
C ASP A 95 1.76 10.64 -14.38
N CYS A 96 2.75 9.81 -14.18
CA CYS A 96 3.57 9.83 -12.98
C CYS A 96 5.05 9.64 -13.32
N ASP A 97 5.87 10.61 -12.93
CA ASP A 97 7.31 10.61 -13.13
C ASP A 97 8.06 11.23 -11.94
N GLU A 98 9.38 11.40 -12.06
CA GLU A 98 10.24 11.97 -11.00
C GLU A 98 9.90 13.41 -10.66
N THR A 99 9.29 14.17 -11.56
CA THR A 99 8.99 15.60 -11.37
C THR A 99 7.70 15.82 -10.58
N ASN A 100 6.76 14.84 -10.61
CA ASN A 100 5.48 14.95 -9.89
C ASN A 100 5.34 13.99 -8.71
N GLY A 101 6.46 13.48 -8.22
CA GLY A 101 6.52 12.69 -6.99
C GLY A 101 6.10 11.23 -7.20
N ALA A 102 6.54 10.61 -8.29
CA ALA A 102 6.44 9.18 -8.51
C ALA A 102 6.96 8.38 -7.32
N LEU A 103 6.43 7.18 -7.15
CA LEU A 103 6.95 6.23 -6.18
C LEU A 103 8.37 5.83 -6.57
N ARG A 104 9.26 5.79 -5.59
CA ARG A 104 10.59 5.19 -5.69
C ARG A 104 10.61 3.93 -4.86
N VAL A 105 11.19 2.88 -5.37
CA VAL A 105 11.25 1.57 -4.71
C VAL A 105 12.68 1.05 -4.68
N ILE A 106 13.01 0.24 -3.69
CA ILE A 106 14.22 -0.59 -3.68
C ILE A 106 13.80 -1.99 -4.12
N PRO A 107 14.11 -2.39 -5.38
CA PRO A 107 13.71 -3.70 -5.90
C PRO A 107 14.24 -4.84 -5.04
N GLY A 108 13.39 -5.85 -4.81
CA GLY A 108 13.78 -7.03 -4.02
C GLY A 108 13.74 -6.82 -2.51
N SER A 109 13.60 -5.61 -1.99
CA SER A 109 13.64 -5.32 -0.54
C SER A 109 12.54 -6.01 0.28
N HIS A 110 11.42 -6.38 -0.34
CA HIS A 110 10.35 -7.14 0.29
C HIS A 110 10.81 -8.53 0.78
N ALA A 111 11.84 -9.11 0.14
CA ALA A 111 12.38 -10.42 0.52
C ALA A 111 13.12 -10.41 1.88
N PHE A 112 13.53 -9.24 2.36
CA PHE A 112 14.14 -9.12 3.69
C PHE A 112 13.12 -9.10 4.83
N GLY A 113 11.82 -9.21 4.51
CA GLY A 113 10.77 -9.16 5.51
C GLY A 113 10.59 -7.78 6.12
N ARG A 114 10.27 -7.73 7.43
CA ARG A 114 10.12 -6.46 8.16
C ARG A 114 11.49 -5.87 8.48
N LEU A 115 11.76 -4.70 7.97
CA LEU A 115 13.01 -3.97 8.19
C LEU A 115 12.97 -3.18 9.50
N THR A 116 14.12 -3.10 10.18
CA THR A 116 14.35 -2.14 11.26
C THR A 116 14.61 -0.75 10.68
N ALA A 117 14.55 0.29 11.51
CA ALA A 117 14.90 1.65 11.10
C ALA A 117 16.33 1.72 10.51
N GLU A 118 17.28 1.00 11.12
CA GLU A 118 18.65 0.90 10.61
C GLU A 118 18.71 0.16 9.26
N GLY A 119 17.97 -0.94 9.09
CA GLY A 119 17.90 -1.66 7.82
C GLY A 119 17.30 -0.80 6.69
N ILE A 120 16.26 0.00 7.01
CA ILE A 120 15.70 0.98 6.06
C ILE A 120 16.75 2.00 5.65
N ARG A 121 17.48 2.57 6.63
CA ARG A 121 18.54 3.55 6.36
C ARG A 121 19.62 2.96 5.46
N GLN A 122 20.17 1.80 5.82
CA GLN A 122 21.23 1.14 5.06
C GLN A 122 20.80 0.84 3.62
N LEU A 123 19.60 0.25 3.42
CA LEU A 123 19.11 -0.04 2.07
C LEU A 123 18.88 1.23 1.26
N SER A 124 18.31 2.28 1.86
CA SER A 124 18.04 3.53 1.15
C SER A 124 19.30 4.32 0.77
N GLU A 125 20.38 4.17 1.51
CA GLU A 125 21.68 4.84 1.25
C GLU A 125 22.57 4.05 0.27
N HIS A 126 22.47 2.72 0.24
CA HIS A 126 23.41 1.85 -0.47
C HIS A 126 22.82 1.02 -1.61
N SER A 127 21.51 1.18 -1.89
CA SER A 127 20.85 0.45 -2.97
C SER A 127 20.32 1.42 -4.05
N ASP A 128 20.33 0.97 -5.29
CA ASP A 128 19.77 1.72 -6.40
C ASP A 128 18.24 1.74 -6.31
N ALA A 129 17.69 2.92 -6.16
CA ALA A 129 16.26 3.14 -6.18
C ALA A 129 15.74 3.26 -7.61
N VAL A 130 14.64 2.60 -7.90
CA VAL A 130 13.94 2.71 -9.18
C VAL A 130 12.76 3.66 -9.05
N VAL A 131 12.65 4.62 -9.96
CA VAL A 131 11.48 5.50 -10.11
C VAL A 131 10.42 4.78 -10.91
N CYS A 132 9.24 4.60 -10.34
CA CYS A 132 8.08 3.99 -11.01
C CYS A 132 7.39 5.03 -11.89
N ARG A 133 7.86 5.17 -13.15
CA ARG A 133 7.19 6.00 -14.16
C ARG A 133 6.02 5.24 -14.74
N LEU A 134 4.84 5.85 -14.75
CA LEU A 134 3.59 5.22 -15.13
C LEU A 134 2.70 6.25 -15.84
N SER A 135 1.94 5.78 -16.81
CA SER A 135 0.93 6.58 -17.49
C SER A 135 -0.42 6.49 -16.79
N ALA A 136 -1.30 7.43 -17.07
CA ALA A 136 -2.70 7.36 -16.66
C ALA A 136 -3.34 6.07 -17.21
N GLY A 137 -3.98 5.29 -16.32
CA GLY A 137 -4.54 3.97 -16.60
C GLY A 137 -3.62 2.81 -16.25
N ASP A 138 -2.33 3.04 -16.03
CA ASP A 138 -1.41 1.98 -15.59
C ASP A 138 -1.65 1.55 -14.14
N ALA A 139 -1.33 0.30 -13.85
CA ALA A 139 -1.38 -0.27 -12.51
C ALA A 139 -0.01 -0.77 -12.06
N LEU A 140 0.46 -0.29 -10.90
CA LEU A 140 1.65 -0.82 -10.23
C LEU A 140 1.21 -1.82 -9.16
N LEU A 141 1.71 -3.05 -9.23
CA LEU A 141 1.52 -4.07 -8.21
C LEU A 141 2.75 -4.11 -7.30
N MET A 142 2.54 -4.05 -6.00
CA MET A 142 3.65 -4.08 -5.04
C MET A 142 3.28 -4.84 -3.77
N SER A 143 4.28 -5.51 -3.18
CA SER A 143 4.17 -6.05 -1.82
C SER A 143 4.13 -4.92 -0.80
N PRO A 144 3.35 -5.01 0.30
CA PRO A 144 3.41 -4.05 1.39
C PRO A 144 4.79 -4.02 2.07
N LEU A 145 5.57 -5.10 1.97
CA LEU A 145 6.94 -5.19 2.48
C LEU A 145 7.99 -4.56 1.55
N LEU A 146 7.62 -4.09 0.35
CA LEU A 146 8.54 -3.40 -0.53
C LEU A 146 8.90 -2.03 0.07
N LEU A 147 10.20 -1.78 0.22
CA LEU A 147 10.70 -0.50 0.70
C LEU A 147 10.47 0.57 -0.36
N HIS A 148 9.71 1.60 -0.02
CA HIS A 148 9.31 2.62 -0.96
C HIS A 148 9.25 4.03 -0.33
N ALA A 149 9.33 5.04 -1.19
CA ALA A 149 9.29 6.46 -0.84
C ALA A 149 8.67 7.27 -1.97
N SER A 150 8.34 8.53 -1.70
CA SER A 150 7.82 9.45 -2.73
C SER A 150 8.23 10.88 -2.41
N SER A 151 8.86 11.55 -3.35
CA SER A 151 9.24 12.96 -3.22
C SER A 151 8.02 13.88 -3.28
N ARG A 152 8.20 15.14 -2.89
CA ARG A 152 7.23 16.18 -3.22
C ARG A 152 7.17 16.37 -4.74
N SER A 153 5.99 16.71 -5.24
CA SER A 153 5.83 17.14 -6.64
C SER A 153 6.48 18.49 -6.83
N GLN A 154 7.16 18.65 -7.95
CA GLN A 154 7.69 19.94 -8.43
C GLN A 154 6.70 20.61 -9.39
N ASN A 155 5.69 19.86 -9.86
CA ASN A 155 4.68 20.32 -10.79
C ASN A 155 3.42 20.83 -10.06
N PRO A 156 2.75 21.88 -10.57
CA PRO A 156 1.54 22.40 -9.95
C PRO A 156 0.30 21.55 -10.20
N GLY A 157 0.35 20.52 -11.05
CA GLY A 157 -0.77 19.67 -11.42
C GLY A 157 -1.11 18.61 -10.36
N HIS A 158 -2.16 17.85 -10.62
CA HIS A 158 -2.55 16.71 -9.81
C HIS A 158 -1.77 15.46 -10.17
N ARG A 159 -1.48 14.63 -9.18
CA ARG A 159 -1.03 13.26 -9.34
C ARG A 159 -1.89 12.37 -8.45
N ARG A 160 -2.95 11.82 -9.06
CA ARG A 160 -3.99 11.04 -8.39
C ARG A 160 -3.74 9.55 -8.57
N VAL A 161 -3.85 8.82 -7.47
CA VAL A 161 -3.65 7.36 -7.43
C VAL A 161 -4.70 6.74 -6.52
N LEU A 162 -5.37 5.69 -7.00
CA LEU A 162 -6.13 4.77 -6.17
C LEU A 162 -5.18 3.66 -5.69
N HIS A 163 -4.99 3.57 -4.39
CA HIS A 163 -4.18 2.55 -3.73
C HIS A 163 -5.13 1.55 -3.07
N ILE A 164 -5.17 0.33 -3.60
CA ILE A 164 -6.10 -0.71 -3.16
C ILE A 164 -5.29 -1.87 -2.59
N GLU A 165 -5.52 -2.18 -1.32
CA GLU A 165 -4.89 -3.28 -0.62
C GLU A 165 -5.74 -4.55 -0.75
N TYR A 166 -5.09 -5.65 -1.13
CA TYR A 166 -5.68 -6.98 -1.25
C TYR A 166 -5.06 -7.93 -0.23
N ALA A 167 -5.88 -8.77 0.38
CA ALA A 167 -5.45 -9.81 1.29
C ALA A 167 -5.98 -11.17 0.82
N ALA A 168 -5.11 -12.20 0.85
CA ALA A 168 -5.44 -13.58 0.53
C ALA A 168 -5.53 -14.45 1.80
N PHE A 169 -6.05 -13.89 2.90
CA PHE A 169 -6.28 -14.56 4.17
C PHE A 169 -7.49 -14.01 4.89
N SER A 170 -7.98 -14.74 5.89
CA SER A 170 -9.01 -14.27 6.83
C SER A 170 -8.36 -13.76 8.10
N LEU A 171 -8.87 -12.66 8.66
CA LEU A 171 -8.49 -12.21 10.00
C LEU A 171 -8.95 -13.23 11.06
N PRO A 172 -8.28 -13.28 12.23
CA PRO A 172 -8.80 -13.95 13.41
C PRO A 172 -10.24 -13.50 13.72
N PRO A 173 -11.09 -14.36 14.29
CA PRO A 173 -12.50 -14.04 14.52
C PRO A 173 -12.76 -12.77 15.33
N GLU A 174 -11.81 -12.40 16.19
CA GLU A 174 -11.87 -11.21 17.05
C GLU A 174 -11.64 -9.90 16.27
N LEU A 175 -11.03 -9.97 15.10
CA LEU A 175 -10.69 -8.81 14.29
C LEU A 175 -11.60 -8.72 13.06
N GLN A 176 -11.93 -7.49 12.69
CA GLN A 176 -12.67 -7.20 11.46
C GLN A 176 -11.96 -6.10 10.69
N TRP A 177 -11.90 -6.23 9.36
CA TRP A 177 -11.41 -5.17 8.50
C TRP A 177 -12.20 -3.88 8.72
N SER A 178 -11.53 -2.73 8.68
CA SER A 178 -12.20 -1.42 8.82
C SER A 178 -13.16 -1.15 7.67
N GLU A 179 -12.79 -1.60 6.46
CA GLU A 179 -13.60 -1.51 5.26
C GLU A 179 -14.03 -2.93 4.87
N ALA A 180 -15.33 -3.20 4.91
CA ALA A 180 -15.89 -4.41 4.33
C ALA A 180 -16.06 -4.19 2.82
N ALA A 181 -15.55 -5.11 2.01
CA ALA A 181 -15.91 -5.21 0.60
C ALA A 181 -17.21 -5.94 0.45
#